data_ca16063be48b8231a93f2beb73367fb2
#
_entry.id   ca16063be48b8231a93f2beb73367fb2
#
_cell.length_a   1.000
_cell.length_b   1.000
_cell.length_c   1.000
_cell.angle_alpha   90.00
_cell.angle_beta   90.00
_cell.angle_gamma   90.00
#
_symmetry.space_group_name_H-M   'P 1'
#
loop_
_entity.id
_entity.type
_entity.pdbx_description
1 polymer ?
#
loop_
_entity_poly.entity_id
_entity_poly.type
_entity_poly.pdbx_seq_one_letter_code
_entity_poly.pdbx_strand_id
1 'polypeptide(L)'
;MQPDREIVLDLSRLLSRLLHATPTGVDRVEMAYARALLYQIPDQLSFAAVNIFGRYGRIPNDKALIFLDHVDNLWNGEISIPPQSIKKWQYISKIYGLMWPQSVPENSRSLRIFLQSSPHHLTNQKLMASILKKEKAKFICLLHDLIPISYPEYARPNGADLHIKRMNTVAQLADGVIANSYDTEKKFQDFLQKSEKNIPIVTAHLGVDIRN
;
A
#
# COMPACT_ATOMS: atom_id res chain seq x y z
N MET A 1 -3.58 -25.20 14.69
CA MET A 1 -4.42 -24.58 13.66
C MET A 1 -3.96 -23.15 13.48
N GLN A 2 -3.53 -22.76 12.27
CA GLN A 2 -3.34 -21.34 12.00
C GLN A 2 -4.69 -20.63 12.10
N PRO A 3 -4.75 -19.41 12.69
CA PRO A 3 -5.99 -18.66 12.77
C PRO A 3 -6.56 -18.43 11.38
N ASP A 4 -7.86 -18.58 11.23
CA ASP A 4 -8.60 -18.33 9.99
C ASP A 4 -8.63 -16.82 9.71
N ARG A 5 -7.53 -16.30 9.13
CA ARG A 5 -7.30 -14.89 8.83
C ARG A 5 -7.02 -14.67 7.35
N GLU A 6 -7.41 -13.51 6.86
CA GLU A 6 -7.11 -13.04 5.50
C GLU A 6 -6.36 -11.71 5.58
N ILE A 7 -5.23 -11.59 4.87
CA ILE A 7 -4.52 -10.33 4.68
C ILE A 7 -4.83 -9.83 3.28
N VAL A 8 -5.38 -8.63 3.21
CA VAL A 8 -5.67 -7.92 1.96
C VAL A 8 -4.61 -6.84 1.78
N LEU A 9 -3.67 -7.05 0.88
CA LEU A 9 -2.63 -6.07 0.56
C LEU A 9 -3.11 -5.11 -0.52
N ASP A 10 -3.03 -3.81 -0.25
CA ASP A 10 -3.33 -2.77 -1.23
C ASP A 10 -2.17 -2.59 -2.23
N LEU A 11 -2.45 -2.70 -3.53
CA LEU A 11 -1.50 -2.49 -4.64
C LEU A 11 -1.75 -1.18 -5.40
N SER A 12 -2.59 -0.29 -4.88
CA SER A 12 -3.00 0.95 -5.57
C SER A 12 -1.82 1.83 -5.95
N ARG A 13 -0.79 1.90 -5.10
CA ARG A 13 0.40 2.69 -5.39
C ARG A 13 1.20 2.09 -6.54
N LEU A 14 1.49 0.80 -6.53
CA LEU A 14 2.21 0.15 -7.64
C LEU A 14 1.44 0.33 -8.95
N LEU A 15 0.11 0.20 -8.92
CA LEU A 15 -0.73 0.45 -10.08
C LEU A 15 -0.65 1.89 -10.57
N SER A 16 -0.60 2.87 -9.66
CA SER A 16 -0.44 4.29 -10.00
C SER A 16 0.93 4.62 -10.60
N ARG A 17 1.92 3.74 -10.37
CA ARG A 17 3.30 3.89 -10.80
C ARG A 17 3.63 3.13 -12.10
N LEU A 18 2.64 2.53 -12.75
CA LEU A 18 2.77 1.73 -13.97
C LEU A 18 3.65 2.36 -15.07
N LEU A 19 3.64 3.69 -15.20
CA LEU A 19 4.41 4.42 -16.21
C LEU A 19 5.77 4.94 -15.69
N HIS A 20 6.26 4.43 -14.57
CA HIS A 20 7.53 4.85 -13.99
C HIS A 20 8.51 3.67 -13.98
N ALA A 21 9.47 3.70 -14.90
CA ALA A 21 10.49 2.66 -15.00
C ALA A 21 11.47 2.65 -13.80
N THR A 22 11.56 3.75 -13.05
CA THR A 22 12.42 3.83 -11.86
C THR A 22 11.56 3.82 -10.59
N PRO A 23 11.71 2.82 -9.71
CA PRO A 23 10.99 2.75 -8.45
C PRO A 23 11.55 3.73 -7.42
N THR A 24 10.67 4.24 -6.56
CA THR A 24 11.08 4.93 -5.33
C THR A 24 11.31 3.91 -4.20
N GLY A 25 11.89 4.35 -3.06
CA GLY A 25 12.03 3.47 -1.89
C GLY A 25 10.71 2.86 -1.42
N VAL A 26 9.63 3.66 -1.40
CA VAL A 26 8.29 3.17 -1.01
C VAL A 26 7.75 2.13 -2.01
N ASP A 27 8.01 2.29 -3.31
CA ASP A 27 7.58 1.32 -4.33
C ASP A 27 8.29 -0.03 -4.12
N ARG A 28 9.61 0.00 -3.80
CA ARG A 28 10.40 -1.20 -3.47
C ARG A 28 9.90 -1.89 -2.22
N VAL A 29 9.54 -1.14 -1.19
CA VAL A 29 8.98 -1.70 0.06
C VAL A 29 7.64 -2.37 -0.22
N GLU A 30 6.74 -1.74 -0.96
CA GLU A 30 5.44 -2.35 -1.30
C GLU A 30 5.62 -3.65 -2.10
N MET A 31 6.54 -3.67 -3.09
CA MET A 31 6.89 -4.88 -3.84
C MET A 31 7.46 -5.96 -2.92
N ALA A 32 8.38 -5.60 -2.03
CA ALA A 32 8.99 -6.56 -1.08
C ALA A 32 7.94 -7.17 -0.15
N TYR A 33 6.99 -6.37 0.37
CA TYR A 33 5.87 -6.87 1.17
C TYR A 33 5.00 -7.83 0.37
N ALA A 34 4.65 -7.48 -0.88
CA ALA A 34 3.85 -8.35 -1.74
C ALA A 34 4.53 -9.71 -1.96
N ARG A 35 5.83 -9.71 -2.28
CA ARG A 35 6.61 -10.93 -2.52
C ARG A 35 6.80 -11.75 -1.24
N ALA A 36 7.15 -11.12 -0.12
CA ALA A 36 7.33 -11.81 1.14
C ALA A 36 6.05 -12.48 1.64
N LEU A 37 4.91 -11.78 1.57
CA LEU A 37 3.62 -12.33 1.96
C LEU A 37 3.16 -13.47 1.05
N LEU A 38 3.40 -13.36 -0.26
CA LEU A 38 3.15 -14.45 -1.22
C LEU A 38 3.96 -15.70 -0.89
N TYR A 39 5.21 -15.54 -0.46
CA TYR A 39 6.06 -16.66 -0.08
C TYR A 39 5.65 -17.27 1.27
N GLN A 40 5.34 -16.43 2.26
CA GLN A 40 5.12 -16.90 3.64
C GLN A 40 3.70 -17.38 3.90
N ILE A 41 2.69 -16.74 3.30
CA ILE A 41 1.28 -16.99 3.61
C ILE A 41 0.37 -16.95 2.36
N PRO A 42 0.71 -17.66 1.27
CA PRO A 42 -0.01 -17.56 -0.01
C PRO A 42 -1.51 -17.82 0.12
N ASP A 43 -1.90 -18.77 0.96
CA ASP A 43 -3.32 -19.16 1.17
C ASP A 43 -4.12 -18.14 1.99
N GLN A 44 -3.46 -17.20 2.66
CA GLN A 44 -4.10 -16.17 3.49
C GLN A 44 -4.00 -14.79 2.84
N LEU A 45 -3.26 -14.64 1.73
CA LEU A 45 -3.05 -13.38 1.06
C LEU A 45 -4.06 -13.17 -0.07
N SER A 46 -4.62 -11.98 -0.08
CA SER A 46 -5.44 -11.46 -1.18
C SER A 46 -4.93 -10.07 -1.56
N PHE A 47 -5.21 -9.66 -2.78
CA PHE A 47 -4.83 -8.34 -3.27
C PHE A 47 -6.04 -7.48 -3.54
N ALA A 48 -5.87 -6.17 -3.39
CA ALA A 48 -6.88 -5.18 -3.75
C ALA A 48 -6.21 -3.93 -4.34
N ALA A 49 -6.99 -3.15 -5.07
CA ALA A 49 -6.54 -1.85 -5.57
C ALA A 49 -7.72 -0.90 -5.79
N VAL A 50 -7.41 0.39 -5.81
CA VAL A 50 -8.26 1.44 -6.35
C VAL A 50 -7.77 1.75 -7.75
N ASN A 51 -8.63 1.64 -8.74
CA ASN A 51 -8.29 1.97 -10.12
C ASN A 51 -8.32 3.49 -10.38
N ILE A 52 -7.93 3.91 -11.60
CA ILE A 52 -7.90 5.34 -12.01
C ILE A 52 -9.27 6.04 -11.96
N PHE A 53 -10.35 5.28 -11.94
CA PHE A 53 -11.72 5.80 -11.81
C PHE A 53 -12.19 5.89 -10.35
N GLY A 54 -11.29 5.65 -9.39
CA GLY A 54 -11.62 5.64 -7.96
C GLY A 54 -12.40 4.42 -7.48
N ARG A 55 -12.55 3.38 -8.32
CA ARG A 55 -13.25 2.15 -7.96
C ARG A 55 -12.30 1.22 -7.20
N TYR A 56 -12.68 0.90 -5.97
CA TYR A 56 -12.00 -0.10 -5.13
C TYR A 56 -12.58 -1.49 -5.34
N GLY A 57 -11.73 -2.50 -5.32
CA GLY A 57 -12.11 -3.91 -5.26
C GLY A 57 -10.92 -4.85 -5.24
N ARG A 58 -11.22 -6.14 -5.24
CA ARG A 58 -10.24 -7.23 -5.16
C ARG A 58 -9.62 -7.49 -6.52
N ILE A 59 -8.33 -7.82 -6.51
CA ILE A 59 -7.59 -8.26 -7.69
C ILE A 59 -7.36 -9.76 -7.56
N PRO A 60 -7.75 -10.58 -8.54
CA PRO A 60 -7.44 -12.01 -8.54
C PRO A 60 -5.94 -12.26 -8.38
N ASN A 61 -5.55 -13.25 -7.56
CA ASN A 61 -4.14 -13.48 -7.22
C ASN A 61 -3.28 -13.80 -8.43
N ASP A 62 -3.79 -14.56 -9.39
CA ASP A 62 -3.12 -14.83 -10.66
C ASP A 62 -2.81 -13.55 -11.45
N LYS A 63 -3.75 -12.62 -11.50
CA LYS A 63 -3.59 -11.33 -12.18
C LYS A 63 -2.64 -10.41 -11.43
N ALA A 64 -2.71 -10.40 -10.09
CA ALA A 64 -1.77 -9.65 -9.26
C ALA A 64 -0.34 -10.14 -9.45
N LEU A 65 -0.11 -11.46 -9.52
CA LEU A 65 1.20 -12.05 -9.80
C LEU A 65 1.75 -11.60 -11.17
N ILE A 66 0.96 -11.71 -12.24
CA ILE A 66 1.34 -11.23 -13.58
C ILE A 66 1.71 -9.74 -13.54
N PHE A 67 0.95 -8.94 -12.78
CA PHE A 67 1.22 -7.51 -12.63
C PHE A 67 2.52 -7.23 -11.86
N LEU A 68 2.77 -7.93 -10.74
CA LEU A 68 3.99 -7.79 -9.96
C LEU A 68 5.23 -8.19 -10.77
N ASP A 69 5.16 -9.30 -11.52
CA ASP A 69 6.24 -9.74 -12.42
C ASP A 69 6.48 -8.70 -13.54
N HIS A 70 5.41 -8.14 -14.08
CA HIS A 70 5.51 -7.09 -15.08
C HIS A 70 6.21 -5.83 -14.53
N VAL A 71 5.89 -5.42 -13.30
CA VAL A 71 6.53 -4.25 -12.64
C VAL A 71 8.00 -4.53 -12.33
N ASP A 72 8.34 -5.74 -11.85
CA ASP A 72 9.73 -6.14 -11.61
C ASP A 72 10.56 -6.10 -12.91
N ASN A 73 10.05 -6.68 -14.01
CA ASN A 73 10.71 -6.69 -15.31
C ASN A 73 10.91 -5.26 -15.86
N LEU A 74 9.92 -4.37 -15.62
CA LEU A 74 10.06 -2.96 -15.98
C LEU A 74 11.18 -2.25 -15.20
N TRP A 75 11.29 -2.50 -13.91
CA TRP A 75 12.31 -1.89 -13.05
C TRP A 75 13.71 -2.46 -13.30
N ASN A 76 13.80 -3.72 -13.72
CA ASN A 76 15.06 -4.38 -14.11
C ASN A 76 15.50 -4.02 -15.54
N GLY A 77 14.67 -3.28 -16.29
CA GLY A 77 14.98 -2.92 -17.68
C GLY A 77 14.78 -4.03 -18.72
N GLU A 78 14.16 -5.15 -18.33
CA GLU A 78 13.85 -6.27 -19.21
C GLU A 78 12.73 -5.95 -20.19
N ILE A 79 11.83 -5.05 -19.79
CA ILE A 79 10.80 -4.48 -20.64
C ILE A 79 10.85 -2.96 -20.59
N SER A 80 10.32 -2.30 -21.63
CA SER A 80 10.26 -0.85 -21.72
C SER A 80 8.83 -0.36 -21.93
N ILE A 81 8.55 0.84 -21.41
CA ILE A 81 7.28 1.51 -21.68
C ILE A 81 7.30 2.00 -23.12
N PRO A 82 6.29 1.64 -23.95
CA PRO A 82 6.24 2.12 -25.32
C PRO A 82 6.26 3.65 -25.39
N PRO A 83 6.94 4.25 -26.40
CA PRO A 83 6.94 5.69 -26.58
C PRO A 83 5.52 6.21 -26.82
N GLN A 84 5.33 7.55 -26.72
CA GLN A 84 4.01 8.17 -26.89
C GLN A 84 3.44 7.85 -28.28
N SER A 85 2.49 6.91 -28.33
CA SER A 85 1.84 6.39 -29.54
C SER A 85 0.59 5.58 -29.13
N ILE A 86 -0.16 5.11 -30.12
CA ILE A 86 -1.26 4.15 -29.92
C ILE A 86 -0.79 2.94 -29.07
N LYS A 87 0.44 2.47 -29.25
CA LYS A 87 1.02 1.36 -28.47
C LYS A 87 1.08 1.65 -26.97
N LYS A 88 1.34 2.88 -26.55
CA LYS A 88 1.33 3.26 -25.14
C LYS A 88 -0.08 3.14 -24.54
N TRP A 89 -1.10 3.57 -25.25
CA TRP A 89 -2.50 3.44 -24.81
C TRP A 89 -2.95 1.97 -24.74
N GLN A 90 -2.54 1.15 -25.70
CA GLN A 90 -2.78 -0.30 -25.68
C GLN A 90 -2.09 -0.96 -24.48
N TYR A 91 -0.85 -0.57 -24.20
CA TYR A 91 -0.10 -1.03 -23.02
C TYR A 91 -0.83 -0.68 -21.71
N ILE A 92 -1.21 0.60 -21.56
CA ILE A 92 -1.93 1.09 -20.37
C ILE A 92 -3.27 0.33 -20.21
N SER A 93 -4.07 0.25 -21.26
CA SER A 93 -5.38 -0.40 -21.22
C SER A 93 -5.29 -1.89 -20.92
N LYS A 94 -4.26 -2.58 -21.41
CA LYS A 94 -4.00 -4.00 -21.10
C LYS A 94 -3.75 -4.20 -19.61
N ILE A 95 -2.88 -3.38 -18.99
CA ILE A 95 -2.56 -3.53 -17.57
C ILE A 95 -3.74 -3.12 -16.69
N TYR A 96 -4.43 -2.01 -16.99
CA TYR A 96 -5.63 -1.63 -16.24
C TYR A 96 -6.78 -2.63 -16.42
N GLY A 97 -6.89 -3.28 -17.57
CA GLY A 97 -7.82 -4.39 -17.81
C GLY A 97 -7.46 -5.62 -16.98
N LEU A 98 -6.17 -5.97 -16.91
CA LEU A 98 -5.66 -7.04 -16.04
C LEU A 98 -5.98 -6.77 -14.57
N MET A 99 -5.73 -5.55 -14.11
CA MET A 99 -5.91 -5.09 -12.73
C MET A 99 -7.31 -4.50 -12.48
N TRP A 100 -8.33 -4.90 -13.26
CA TRP A 100 -9.68 -4.39 -13.05
C TRP A 100 -10.29 -4.94 -11.75
N PRO A 101 -10.68 -4.04 -10.81
CA PRO A 101 -11.17 -4.45 -9.49
C PRO A 101 -12.49 -5.23 -9.57
N GLN A 102 -12.52 -6.37 -8.91
CA GLN A 102 -13.70 -7.22 -8.73
C GLN A 102 -14.42 -6.90 -7.41
N SER A 103 -15.60 -7.44 -7.23
CA SER A 103 -16.38 -7.32 -6.00
C SER A 103 -15.63 -7.94 -4.83
N VAL A 104 -15.77 -7.32 -3.65
CA VAL A 104 -15.27 -7.91 -2.39
C VAL A 104 -16.12 -9.14 -2.06
N PRO A 105 -15.53 -10.30 -1.76
CA PRO A 105 -16.27 -11.49 -1.37
C PRO A 105 -17.07 -11.25 -0.08
N GLU A 106 -18.34 -11.68 -0.07
CA GLU A 106 -19.20 -11.56 1.11
C GLU A 106 -18.79 -12.52 2.24
N ASN A 107 -18.38 -13.74 1.88
CA ASN A 107 -17.88 -14.73 2.83
C ASN A 107 -16.46 -14.40 3.22
N SER A 108 -16.30 -13.87 4.42
CA SER A 108 -15.00 -13.56 4.98
C SER A 108 -14.56 -14.63 5.97
N ARG A 109 -13.27 -14.87 6.04
CA ARG A 109 -12.64 -15.57 7.15
C ARG A 109 -12.92 -14.82 8.46
N SER A 110 -12.70 -15.47 9.59
CA SER A 110 -13.04 -14.91 10.91
C SER A 110 -12.36 -13.56 11.21
N LEU A 111 -11.17 -13.34 10.65
CA LEU A 111 -10.43 -12.08 10.77
C LEU A 111 -9.87 -11.65 9.43
N ARG A 112 -10.26 -10.45 8.97
CA ARG A 112 -9.69 -9.81 7.80
C ARG A 112 -8.85 -8.60 8.20
N ILE A 113 -7.64 -8.51 7.65
CA ILE A 113 -6.70 -7.41 7.86
C ILE A 113 -6.47 -6.72 6.52
N PHE A 114 -6.79 -5.43 6.44
CA PHE A 114 -6.40 -4.59 5.32
C PHE A 114 -5.03 -3.99 5.62
N LEU A 115 -4.02 -4.41 4.85
CA LEU A 115 -2.65 -3.95 5.01
C LEU A 115 -2.31 -2.91 3.94
N GLN A 116 -1.92 -1.73 4.40
CA GLN A 116 -1.44 -0.66 3.55
C GLN A 116 0.04 -0.39 3.82
N SER A 117 0.89 -0.75 2.86
CA SER A 117 2.34 -0.60 2.97
C SER A 117 2.88 0.71 2.38
N SER A 118 2.00 1.57 1.85
CA SER A 118 2.35 2.85 1.25
C SER A 118 1.42 3.99 1.70
N PRO A 119 1.83 5.26 1.58
CA PRO A 119 0.98 6.39 1.96
C PRO A 119 -0.11 6.73 0.92
N HIS A 120 -0.34 5.84 -0.05
CA HIS A 120 -1.31 6.06 -1.12
C HIS A 120 -2.74 6.11 -0.56
N HIS A 121 -3.58 7.01 -1.06
CA HIS A 121 -4.95 7.27 -0.59
C HIS A 121 -5.14 7.74 0.86
N LEU A 122 -4.11 7.75 1.71
CA LEU A 122 -4.23 8.19 3.10
C LEU A 122 -4.62 9.67 3.27
N THR A 123 -4.52 10.49 2.22
CA THR A 123 -5.04 11.87 2.22
C THR A 123 -6.56 11.92 2.06
N ASN A 124 -7.21 10.81 1.67
CA ASN A 124 -8.64 10.70 1.49
C ASN A 124 -9.26 9.75 2.53
N GLN A 125 -9.48 10.27 3.73
CA GLN A 125 -10.02 9.51 4.85
C GLN A 125 -11.39 8.88 4.54
N LYS A 126 -12.26 9.57 3.78
CA LYS A 126 -13.59 9.05 3.42
C LYS A 126 -13.47 7.81 2.53
N LEU A 127 -12.55 7.82 1.57
CA LEU A 127 -12.26 6.66 0.74
C LEU A 127 -11.74 5.50 1.60
N MET A 128 -10.76 5.74 2.48
CA MET A 128 -10.22 4.72 3.37
C MET A 128 -11.31 4.10 4.26
N ALA A 129 -12.13 4.94 4.90
CA ALA A 129 -13.25 4.46 5.73
C ALA A 129 -14.25 3.62 4.90
N SER A 130 -14.54 4.01 3.66
CA SER A 130 -15.40 3.24 2.75
C SER A 130 -14.80 1.88 2.39
N ILE A 131 -13.48 1.82 2.12
CA ILE A 131 -12.75 0.58 1.84
C ILE A 131 -12.84 -0.36 3.05
N LEU A 132 -12.49 0.13 4.23
CA LEU A 132 -12.49 -0.68 5.47
C LEU A 132 -13.89 -1.21 5.81
N LYS A 133 -14.93 -0.38 5.63
CA LYS A 133 -16.32 -0.82 5.79
C LYS A 133 -16.71 -1.91 4.81
N LYS A 134 -16.30 -1.77 3.53
CA LYS A 134 -16.58 -2.74 2.47
C LYS A 134 -15.86 -4.06 2.70
N GLU A 135 -14.62 -4.01 3.18
CA GLU A 135 -13.82 -5.18 3.53
C GLU A 135 -14.23 -5.81 4.87
N LYS A 136 -14.90 -5.06 5.75
CA LYS A 136 -15.14 -5.46 7.16
C LYS A 136 -13.83 -5.87 7.84
N ALA A 137 -12.76 -5.11 7.60
CA ALA A 137 -11.40 -5.47 7.97
C ALA A 137 -10.85 -4.57 9.07
N LYS A 138 -9.89 -5.11 9.83
CA LYS A 138 -8.97 -4.33 10.66
C LYS A 138 -7.95 -3.63 9.77
N PHE A 139 -7.60 -2.40 10.07
CA PHE A 139 -6.65 -1.62 9.29
C PHE A 139 -5.27 -1.59 9.92
N ILE A 140 -4.28 -2.13 9.20
CA ILE A 140 -2.86 -2.04 9.55
C ILE A 140 -2.15 -1.19 8.53
N CYS A 141 -1.39 -0.19 9.00
CA CYS A 141 -0.63 0.72 8.14
C CYS A 141 0.87 0.63 8.44
N LEU A 142 1.68 0.53 7.39
CA LEU A 142 3.13 0.73 7.48
C LEU A 142 3.46 2.22 7.37
N LEU A 143 4.13 2.76 8.38
CA LEU A 143 4.64 4.13 8.38
C LEU A 143 6.13 4.14 8.00
N HIS A 144 6.47 4.97 7.01
CA HIS A 144 7.83 5.12 6.51
C HIS A 144 8.60 6.19 7.27
N ASP A 145 8.00 7.34 7.49
CA ASP A 145 8.59 8.48 8.21
C ASP A 145 7.54 9.52 8.63
N LEU A 146 7.95 10.47 9.47
CA LEU A 146 7.24 11.69 9.77
C LEU A 146 8.09 12.93 9.45
N ILE A 147 9.11 12.79 8.60
CA ILE A 147 10.03 13.86 8.23
C ILE A 147 9.31 15.12 7.73
N PRO A 148 8.30 15.04 6.83
CA PRO A 148 7.61 16.25 6.37
C PRO A 148 6.88 17.04 7.45
N ILE A 149 6.55 16.39 8.58
CA ILE A 149 5.92 17.06 9.73
C ILE A 149 6.99 17.62 10.67
N SER A 150 8.04 16.82 10.93
CA SER A 150 9.11 17.21 11.87
C SER A 150 10.03 18.28 11.30
N TYR A 151 10.22 18.30 9.99
CA TYR A 151 11.15 19.16 9.26
C TYR A 151 10.49 19.67 7.97
N PRO A 152 9.48 20.55 8.11
CA PRO A 152 8.69 21.03 6.95
C PRO A 152 9.52 21.78 5.91
N GLU A 153 10.68 22.33 6.29
CA GLU A 153 11.63 23.01 5.41
C GLU A 153 12.25 22.09 4.35
N TYR A 154 12.30 20.78 4.61
CA TYR A 154 12.77 19.78 3.64
C TYR A 154 11.62 19.16 2.82
N ALA A 155 10.38 19.49 3.15
CA ALA A 155 9.23 18.99 2.41
C ALA A 155 8.99 19.79 1.12
N ARG A 156 8.39 19.14 0.12
CA ARG A 156 7.87 19.85 -1.05
C ARG A 156 6.77 20.85 -0.62
N PRO A 157 6.50 21.89 -1.41
CA PRO A 157 5.38 22.78 -1.14
C PRO A 157 4.09 22.00 -0.81
N ASN A 158 3.40 22.35 0.25
CA ASN A 158 2.22 21.65 0.81
C ASN A 158 2.49 20.20 1.28
N GLY A 159 3.75 19.75 1.29
CA GLY A 159 4.12 18.37 1.67
C GLY A 159 3.80 18.05 3.11
N ALA A 160 4.08 18.99 4.04
CA ALA A 160 3.77 18.86 5.47
C ALA A 160 2.26 18.71 5.70
N ASP A 161 1.43 19.58 5.12
CA ASP A 161 -0.02 19.52 5.27
C ASP A 161 -0.63 18.23 4.74
N LEU A 162 -0.15 17.76 3.59
CA LEU A 162 -0.57 16.48 3.03
C LEU A 162 -0.15 15.32 3.92
N HIS A 163 1.03 15.42 4.55
CA HIS A 163 1.49 14.37 5.46
C HIS A 163 0.70 14.37 6.77
N ILE A 164 0.38 15.54 7.32
CA ILE A 164 -0.52 15.68 8.48
C ILE A 164 -1.89 15.04 8.18
N LYS A 165 -2.47 15.29 6.99
CA LYS A 165 -3.74 14.65 6.58
C LYS A 165 -3.63 13.13 6.56
N ARG A 166 -2.50 12.57 6.08
CA ARG A 166 -2.25 11.12 6.10
C ARG A 166 -2.18 10.58 7.52
N MET A 167 -1.40 11.24 8.38
CA MET A 167 -1.26 10.81 9.79
C MET A 167 -2.58 10.92 10.56
N ASN A 168 -3.39 11.93 10.29
CA ASN A 168 -4.74 12.03 10.85
C ASN A 168 -5.64 10.86 10.41
N THR A 169 -5.55 10.45 9.15
CA THR A 169 -6.30 9.28 8.66
C THR A 169 -5.85 8.00 9.37
N VAL A 170 -4.54 7.80 9.52
CA VAL A 170 -4.00 6.65 10.26
C VAL A 170 -4.43 6.71 11.72
N ALA A 171 -4.26 7.84 12.40
CA ALA A 171 -4.65 8.02 13.79
C ALA A 171 -6.14 7.74 14.04
N GLN A 172 -7.01 8.06 13.10
CA GLN A 172 -8.45 7.85 13.25
C GLN A 172 -8.91 6.44 12.88
N LEU A 173 -8.33 5.83 11.85
CA LEU A 173 -8.85 4.61 11.25
C LEU A 173 -8.02 3.36 11.58
N ALA A 174 -6.71 3.47 11.86
CA ALA A 174 -5.88 2.30 12.05
C ALA A 174 -6.22 1.54 13.36
N ASP A 175 -6.18 0.22 13.27
CA ASP A 175 -6.25 -0.70 14.40
C ASP A 175 -4.86 -1.11 14.88
N GLY A 176 -3.82 -0.87 14.06
CA GLY A 176 -2.42 -1.06 14.40
C GLY A 176 -1.51 -0.41 13.36
N VAL A 177 -0.27 -0.17 13.77
CA VAL A 177 0.75 0.49 12.94
C VAL A 177 2.03 -0.32 13.00
N ILE A 178 2.67 -0.47 11.85
CA ILE A 178 4.04 -0.94 11.71
C ILE A 178 4.91 0.27 11.43
N ALA A 179 5.85 0.60 12.30
CA ALA A 179 6.84 1.64 12.06
C ALA A 179 8.13 1.00 11.51
N ASN A 180 8.72 1.58 10.48
CA ASN A 180 9.96 1.04 9.90
C ASN A 180 11.22 1.35 10.73
N SER A 181 11.10 2.18 11.77
CA SER A 181 12.19 2.53 12.69
C SER A 181 11.64 2.99 14.05
N TYR A 182 12.50 2.94 15.08
CA TYR A 182 12.17 3.49 16.40
C TYR A 182 11.91 5.00 16.36
N ASP A 183 12.60 5.75 15.50
CA ASP A 183 12.35 7.18 15.32
C ASP A 183 10.95 7.44 14.76
N THR A 184 10.53 6.66 13.76
CA THR A 184 9.16 6.74 13.20
C THR A 184 8.12 6.38 14.25
N GLU A 185 8.34 5.31 15.03
CA GLU A 185 7.47 4.93 16.15
C GLU A 185 7.30 6.07 17.14
N LYS A 186 8.43 6.60 17.67
CA LYS A 186 8.41 7.68 18.65
C LYS A 186 7.69 8.93 18.14
N LYS A 187 8.02 9.38 16.93
CA LYS A 187 7.39 10.56 16.33
C LYS A 187 5.89 10.36 16.09
N PHE A 188 5.45 9.15 15.76
CA PHE A 188 4.04 8.86 15.61
C PHE A 188 3.33 8.75 16.96
N GLN A 189 3.97 8.22 18.00
CA GLN A 189 3.45 8.27 19.38
C GLN A 189 3.25 9.70 19.85
N ASP A 190 4.23 10.59 19.63
CA ASP A 190 4.12 12.03 19.95
C ASP A 190 2.96 12.69 19.16
N PHE A 191 2.76 12.31 17.91
CA PHE A 191 1.63 12.75 17.09
C PHE A 191 0.29 12.29 17.68
N LEU A 192 0.21 11.05 18.17
CA LEU A 192 -0.99 10.47 18.76
C LEU A 192 -1.36 11.07 20.14
N GLN A 193 -0.42 11.66 20.88
CA GLN A 193 -0.71 12.32 22.17
C GLN A 193 -1.80 13.39 22.05
N LYS A 194 -2.01 13.92 20.84
CA LYS A 194 -3.06 14.89 20.53
C LYS A 194 -4.41 14.23 20.20
N SER A 195 -4.45 12.91 20.17
CA SER A 195 -5.66 12.12 19.90
C SER A 195 -5.96 11.20 21.08
N GLU A 196 -7.23 10.96 21.38
CA GLU A 196 -7.66 10.07 22.48
C GLU A 196 -7.50 8.58 22.16
N LYS A 197 -7.04 8.22 20.93
CA LYS A 197 -6.96 6.84 20.47
C LYS A 197 -5.59 6.24 20.78
N ASN A 198 -5.57 5.15 21.52
CA ASN A 198 -4.38 4.32 21.70
C ASN A 198 -4.31 3.27 20.59
N ILE A 199 -3.29 3.35 19.72
CA ILE A 199 -3.08 2.43 18.61
C ILE A 199 -1.83 1.60 18.93
N PRO A 200 -1.91 0.25 18.89
CA PRO A 200 -0.72 -0.59 18.99
C PRO A 200 0.27 -0.28 17.87
N ILE A 201 1.53 -0.07 18.23
CA ILE A 201 2.62 0.19 17.28
C ILE A 201 3.68 -0.88 17.48
N VAL A 202 4.19 -1.43 16.37
CA VAL A 202 5.31 -2.38 16.35
C VAL A 202 6.37 -1.83 15.41
N THR A 203 7.62 -1.76 15.88
CA THR A 203 8.74 -1.43 15.00
C THR A 203 9.25 -2.67 14.27
N ALA A 204 9.28 -2.60 12.95
CA ALA A 204 9.86 -3.61 12.06
C ALA A 204 10.79 -2.93 11.06
N HIS A 205 12.10 -3.08 11.27
CA HIS A 205 13.10 -2.50 10.39
C HIS A 205 13.02 -3.09 8.99
N LEU A 206 13.18 -2.24 7.98
CA LEU A 206 13.29 -2.70 6.60
C LEU A 206 14.58 -3.48 6.42
N GLY A 207 14.47 -4.65 5.81
CA GLY A 207 15.64 -5.45 5.41
C GLY A 207 16.40 -4.78 4.26
N VAL A 208 17.65 -5.15 4.12
CA VAL A 208 18.51 -4.80 2.98
C VAL A 208 18.71 -6.06 2.16
N ASP A 209 18.32 -6.04 0.88
CA ASP A 209 18.67 -7.10 -0.07
C ASP A 209 20.09 -6.85 -0.56
N ILE A 210 21.05 -7.57 0.00
CA ILE A 210 22.43 -7.56 -0.46
C ILE A 210 22.53 -8.60 -1.57
N ARG A 211 22.23 -8.19 -2.81
CA ARG A 211 22.56 -9.01 -3.98
C ARG A 211 24.06 -8.90 -4.20
N ASN A 212 24.75 -10.01 -3.95
CA ASN A 212 26.15 -10.20 -4.36
C ASN A 212 26.25 -10.27 -5.88
#